data_bee76d36dbb11674cc8f76e1d9fad88e
#
_entry.id   bee76d36dbb11674cc8f76e1d9fad88e
#
_cell.length_a   1.000
_cell.length_b   1.000
_cell.length_c   1.000
_cell.angle_alpha   90.00
_cell.angle_beta   90.00
_cell.angle_gamma   90.00
#
_symmetry.space_group_name_H-M   'P 1'
#
loop_
_entity.id
_entity.type
_entity.pdbx_description
1 polymer ?
#
loop_
_entity_poly.entity_id
_entity_poly.type
_entity_poly.pdbx_seq_one_letter_code
_entity_poly.pdbx_strand_id
1 'polypeptide(L)'
;MRKTRRPGRLDRKTKKRQMCAALLAVLLVNLAGCGKAKDGLTITNVSYDPTREFYEQYNELFESYYQDTYGETVNVIQSHGGSGAQARSVVEGCNADVVTLALEHDITLIERTGLIDEGWIDEFDRDSAPYTSTIVFLVRTGNPKQIADWDDLTADGVDVITPDPKSSGGACWNYLAALAYAKTHDATEAQQMDFLRKLYANVSVMDSGARGSTTTFVENGKGDVLIAWENEALTTLDSYPGEYELIHPSVSILAQPSVAIVDDNARANGTEQLSREYLQYLYSDEAQRLIGENGYRPTDEQILQEFSDTYDLTMELWTIEDFGGWDEAYKTYFEDGAQFDQIYEY
;
A
#
# COMPACT_ATOMS: atom_id res chain seq x y z
N MET A 1 -78.74 9.42 -39.98
CA MET A 1 -78.39 9.80 -38.60
C MET A 1 -77.48 8.75 -37.99
N ARG A 2 -76.13 8.95 -37.97
CA ARG A 2 -75.16 8.05 -37.34
C ARG A 2 -74.76 8.62 -35.98
N LYS A 3 -75.09 7.90 -34.89
CA LYS A 3 -74.67 8.23 -33.53
C LYS A 3 -73.23 7.75 -33.31
N THR A 4 -72.30 8.68 -33.13
CA THR A 4 -70.93 8.43 -32.69
C THR A 4 -70.90 8.16 -31.17
N ARG A 5 -70.46 6.96 -30.75
CA ARG A 5 -70.17 6.66 -29.32
C ARG A 5 -68.82 7.27 -28.95
N ARG A 6 -68.77 8.07 -27.89
CA ARG A 6 -67.53 8.52 -27.24
C ARG A 6 -66.91 7.42 -26.41
N PRO A 7 -65.60 7.23 -26.41
CA PRO A 7 -64.94 6.23 -25.54
C PRO A 7 -64.95 6.68 -24.08
N GLY A 8 -65.27 5.73 -23.20
CA GLY A 8 -65.36 5.93 -21.75
C GLY A 8 -64.00 6.30 -21.14
N ARG A 9 -63.99 7.27 -20.26
CA ARG A 9 -62.87 7.77 -19.50
C ARG A 9 -62.59 6.73 -18.38
N LEU A 10 -61.48 5.98 -18.46
CA LEU A 10 -61.03 5.07 -17.38
C LEU A 10 -60.74 5.89 -16.12
N ASP A 11 -61.29 5.41 -15.00
CA ASP A 11 -61.24 6.01 -13.70
C ASP A 11 -59.77 6.14 -13.18
N ARG A 12 -59.45 7.29 -12.61
CA ARG A 12 -58.11 7.62 -12.06
C ARG A 12 -57.58 6.58 -11.06
N LYS A 13 -58.47 5.83 -10.37
CA LYS A 13 -58.12 4.77 -9.44
C LYS A 13 -57.58 3.51 -10.12
N THR A 14 -58.08 3.17 -11.32
CA THR A 14 -57.64 2.03 -12.10
C THR A 14 -56.27 2.27 -12.72
N LYS A 15 -56.00 3.49 -13.20
CA LYS A 15 -54.65 3.88 -13.68
C LYS A 15 -53.58 3.87 -12.60
N LYS A 16 -53.88 4.33 -11.37
CA LYS A 16 -52.95 4.24 -10.23
C LYS A 16 -52.65 2.79 -9.83
N ARG A 17 -53.65 1.91 -9.84
CA ARG A 17 -53.43 0.48 -9.53
C ARG A 17 -52.61 -0.25 -10.61
N GLN A 18 -52.82 0.08 -11.88
CA GLN A 18 -52.01 -0.48 -12.98
C GLN A 18 -50.57 0.06 -12.98
N MET A 19 -50.38 1.32 -12.60
CA MET A 19 -49.04 1.93 -12.48
C MET A 19 -48.28 1.38 -11.27
N CYS A 20 -48.94 1.13 -10.13
CA CYS A 20 -48.33 0.48 -8.98
C CYS A 20 -47.98 -0.98 -9.24
N ALA A 21 -48.85 -1.72 -9.97
CA ALA A 21 -48.58 -3.11 -10.37
C ALA A 21 -47.40 -3.21 -11.39
N ALA A 22 -47.24 -2.24 -12.29
CA ALA A 22 -46.13 -2.17 -13.23
C ALA A 22 -44.82 -1.80 -12.51
N LEU A 23 -44.85 -0.90 -11.51
CA LEU A 23 -43.66 -0.55 -10.69
C LEU A 23 -43.24 -1.73 -9.78
N LEU A 24 -44.18 -2.52 -9.22
CA LEU A 24 -43.82 -3.70 -8.44
C LEU A 24 -43.23 -4.81 -9.33
N ALA A 25 -43.73 -4.99 -10.58
CA ALA A 25 -43.18 -5.93 -11.51
C ALA A 25 -41.76 -5.55 -11.99
N VAL A 26 -41.43 -4.27 -12.13
CA VAL A 26 -40.08 -3.79 -12.48
C VAL A 26 -39.14 -3.95 -11.27
N LEU A 27 -39.60 -3.80 -10.02
CA LEU A 27 -38.78 -4.08 -8.83
C LEU A 27 -38.49 -5.59 -8.65
N LEU A 28 -39.42 -6.48 -9.03
CA LEU A 28 -39.22 -7.94 -8.94
C LEU A 28 -38.32 -8.50 -10.05
N VAL A 29 -38.20 -7.82 -11.18
CA VAL A 29 -37.28 -8.24 -12.27
C VAL A 29 -35.84 -7.84 -11.97
N ASN A 30 -35.61 -6.78 -11.16
CA ASN A 30 -34.26 -6.40 -10.73
C ASN A 30 -33.69 -7.26 -9.56
N LEU A 31 -34.52 -8.08 -8.91
CA LEU A 31 -34.08 -9.07 -7.92
C LEU A 31 -33.75 -10.47 -8.53
N ALA A 32 -33.99 -10.66 -9.81
CA ALA A 32 -33.64 -11.90 -10.53
C ALA A 32 -32.36 -11.76 -11.39
N GLY A 33 -31.68 -10.63 -11.30
CA GLY A 33 -30.34 -10.39 -11.85
C GLY A 33 -29.26 -10.76 -10.85
N CYS A 34 -29.41 -11.85 -10.08
CA CYS A 34 -28.26 -12.55 -9.52
C CYS A 34 -27.50 -13.14 -10.72
N GLY A 35 -26.51 -12.41 -11.22
CA GLY A 35 -25.35 -13.04 -11.82
C GLY A 35 -24.99 -14.19 -10.88
N LYS A 36 -24.83 -15.41 -11.38
CA LYS A 36 -24.24 -16.48 -10.59
C LYS A 36 -23.01 -15.92 -9.91
N ALA A 37 -23.04 -15.78 -8.58
CA ALA A 37 -21.82 -15.73 -7.83
C ALA A 37 -20.97 -16.88 -8.38
N LYS A 38 -19.75 -16.62 -8.80
CA LYS A 38 -18.80 -17.71 -9.04
C LYS A 38 -18.82 -18.49 -7.72
N ASP A 39 -19.31 -19.74 -7.76
CA ASP A 39 -19.21 -20.66 -6.63
C ASP A 39 -17.71 -20.93 -6.44
N GLY A 40 -17.02 -20.11 -5.69
CA GLY A 40 -15.58 -20.19 -5.43
C GLY A 40 -15.29 -19.72 -4.02
N LEU A 41 -14.16 -20.17 -3.48
CA LEU A 41 -13.63 -19.70 -2.22
C LEU A 41 -13.32 -18.21 -2.34
N THR A 42 -13.54 -17.47 -1.26
CA THR A 42 -13.24 -16.03 -1.24
C THR A 42 -12.40 -15.70 -0.02
N ILE A 43 -11.32 -14.94 -0.21
CA ILE A 43 -10.53 -14.33 0.86
C ILE A 43 -10.49 -12.82 0.68
N THR A 44 -10.27 -12.11 1.78
CA THR A 44 -10.07 -10.66 1.79
C THR A 44 -8.63 -10.35 2.19
N ASN A 45 -7.89 -9.67 1.31
CA ASN A 45 -6.58 -9.12 1.62
C ASN A 45 -6.70 -7.62 1.93
N VAL A 46 -6.24 -7.21 3.10
CA VAL A 46 -6.13 -5.81 3.52
C VAL A 46 -4.69 -5.37 3.40
N SER A 47 -4.42 -4.43 2.48
CA SER A 47 -3.07 -4.05 2.05
C SER A 47 -2.82 -2.55 2.15
N TYR A 48 -1.56 -2.13 2.06
CA TYR A 48 -1.18 -0.72 1.96
C TYR A 48 -1.18 -0.21 0.51
N ASP A 49 -1.37 1.11 0.33
CA ASP A 49 -1.68 1.73 -0.97
C ASP A 49 -0.71 1.41 -2.13
N PRO A 50 0.63 1.45 -1.97
CA PRO A 50 1.57 1.23 -3.08
C PRO A 50 1.48 -0.13 -3.76
N THR A 51 0.83 -1.13 -3.14
CA THR A 51 0.74 -2.50 -3.65
C THR A 51 -0.46 -2.76 -4.56
N ARG A 52 -1.29 -1.77 -4.84
CA ARG A 52 -2.56 -1.94 -5.56
C ARG A 52 -2.38 -2.66 -6.90
N GLU A 53 -1.52 -2.13 -7.75
CA GLU A 53 -1.28 -2.65 -9.10
C GLU A 53 -0.60 -4.03 -9.07
N PHE A 54 0.29 -4.23 -8.10
CA PHE A 54 0.91 -5.53 -7.87
C PHE A 54 -0.11 -6.59 -7.48
N TYR A 55 -0.94 -6.34 -6.46
CA TYR A 55 -1.93 -7.34 -6.03
C TYR A 55 -3.07 -7.55 -7.04
N GLU A 56 -3.38 -6.58 -7.90
CA GLU A 56 -4.29 -6.80 -9.03
C GLU A 56 -3.76 -7.94 -9.94
N GLN A 57 -2.48 -7.87 -10.33
CA GLN A 57 -1.84 -8.87 -11.19
C GLN A 57 -1.54 -10.17 -10.41
N TYR A 58 -1.11 -10.07 -9.16
CA TYR A 58 -0.84 -11.23 -8.32
C TYR A 58 -2.09 -12.07 -8.07
N ASN A 59 -3.24 -11.45 -7.87
CA ASN A 59 -4.49 -12.19 -7.67
C ASN A 59 -4.86 -13.00 -8.91
N GLU A 60 -4.72 -12.45 -10.13
CA GLU A 60 -4.95 -13.20 -11.37
C GLU A 60 -3.98 -14.39 -11.50
N LEU A 61 -2.72 -14.19 -11.16
CA LEU A 61 -1.69 -15.23 -11.14
C LEU A 61 -2.03 -16.33 -10.11
N PHE A 62 -2.37 -15.94 -8.88
CA PHE A 62 -2.74 -16.88 -7.83
C PHE A 62 -4.04 -17.64 -8.11
N GLU A 63 -5.08 -16.97 -8.62
CA GLU A 63 -6.34 -17.60 -9.01
C GLU A 63 -6.11 -18.68 -10.07
N SER A 64 -5.24 -18.41 -11.06
CA SER A 64 -4.85 -19.41 -12.08
C SER A 64 -4.10 -20.59 -11.47
N TYR A 65 -3.09 -20.32 -10.65
CA TYR A 65 -2.33 -21.35 -9.93
C TYR A 65 -3.25 -22.24 -9.08
N TYR A 66 -4.15 -21.64 -8.32
CA TYR A 66 -5.05 -22.39 -7.42
C TYR A 66 -6.03 -23.24 -8.19
N GLN A 67 -6.59 -22.71 -9.29
CA GLN A 67 -7.47 -23.48 -10.20
C GLN A 67 -6.74 -24.66 -10.84
N ASP A 68 -5.50 -24.48 -11.27
CA ASP A 68 -4.70 -25.53 -11.92
C ASP A 68 -4.25 -26.60 -10.92
N THR A 69 -3.95 -26.19 -9.69
CA THR A 69 -3.43 -27.10 -8.64
C THR A 69 -4.54 -27.87 -7.93
N TYR A 70 -5.63 -27.18 -7.57
CA TYR A 70 -6.70 -27.73 -6.72
C TYR A 70 -8.03 -27.96 -7.46
N GLY A 71 -8.18 -27.42 -8.68
CA GLY A 71 -9.43 -27.52 -9.46
C GLY A 71 -10.57 -26.63 -8.94
N GLU A 72 -10.25 -25.71 -8.03
CA GLU A 72 -11.21 -24.82 -7.38
C GLU A 72 -10.97 -23.36 -7.80
N THR A 73 -12.06 -22.58 -7.93
CA THR A 73 -11.97 -21.15 -8.23
C THR A 73 -11.87 -20.35 -6.94
N VAL A 74 -10.98 -19.37 -6.93
CA VAL A 74 -10.80 -18.42 -5.84
C VAL A 74 -11.18 -17.02 -6.32
N ASN A 75 -11.65 -16.18 -5.40
CA ASN A 75 -11.83 -14.75 -5.62
C ASN A 75 -11.17 -14.01 -4.46
N VAL A 76 -10.27 -13.08 -4.76
CA VAL A 76 -9.57 -12.28 -3.76
C VAL A 76 -10.16 -10.86 -3.74
N ILE A 77 -10.73 -10.48 -2.60
CA ILE A 77 -11.21 -9.12 -2.35
C ILE A 77 -10.04 -8.30 -1.82
N GLN A 78 -9.80 -7.13 -2.41
CA GLN A 78 -8.72 -6.23 -2.01
C GLN A 78 -9.24 -4.97 -1.32
N SER A 79 -8.56 -4.57 -0.24
CA SER A 79 -8.71 -3.25 0.38
C SER A 79 -7.34 -2.58 0.46
N HIS A 80 -7.23 -1.34 -0.02
CA HIS A 80 -5.99 -0.58 0.00
C HIS A 80 -6.17 0.76 0.70
N GLY A 81 -5.17 1.16 1.48
CA GLY A 81 -5.14 2.42 2.23
C GLY A 81 -3.81 2.63 2.95
N GLY A 82 -3.69 3.66 3.75
CA GLY A 82 -2.51 3.83 4.61
C GLY A 82 -2.37 2.65 5.58
N SER A 83 -1.15 2.09 5.71
CA SER A 83 -0.87 0.84 6.44
C SER A 83 -1.46 0.83 7.87
N GLY A 84 -1.17 1.85 8.68
CA GLY A 84 -1.72 1.97 10.03
C GLY A 84 -3.25 2.16 10.06
N ALA A 85 -3.86 2.77 9.02
CA ALA A 85 -5.31 2.86 8.92
C ALA A 85 -5.94 1.51 8.58
N GLN A 86 -5.28 0.72 7.74
CA GLN A 86 -5.70 -0.65 7.41
C GLN A 86 -5.60 -1.57 8.63
N ALA A 87 -4.49 -1.52 9.38
CA ALA A 87 -4.36 -2.26 10.64
C ALA A 87 -5.48 -1.93 11.62
N ARG A 88 -5.77 -0.64 11.84
CA ARG A 88 -6.89 -0.21 12.70
C ARG A 88 -8.24 -0.71 12.19
N SER A 89 -8.49 -0.72 10.89
CA SER A 89 -9.74 -1.22 10.35
C SER A 89 -9.96 -2.71 10.64
N VAL A 90 -8.88 -3.51 10.62
CA VAL A 90 -8.94 -4.94 11.02
C VAL A 90 -9.25 -5.07 12.50
N VAL A 91 -8.55 -4.32 13.36
CA VAL A 91 -8.82 -4.28 14.82
C VAL A 91 -10.26 -3.86 15.11
N GLU A 92 -10.84 -2.94 14.34
CA GLU A 92 -12.22 -2.45 14.47
C GLU A 92 -13.26 -3.38 13.84
N GLY A 93 -12.85 -4.52 13.27
CA GLY A 93 -13.77 -5.58 12.81
C GLY A 93 -13.90 -5.71 11.29
N CYS A 94 -12.97 -5.18 10.49
CA CYS A 94 -12.86 -5.56 9.09
C CYS A 94 -12.52 -7.05 9.01
N ASN A 95 -13.35 -7.82 8.29
CA ASN A 95 -13.21 -9.27 8.18
C ASN A 95 -12.14 -9.64 7.11
N ALA A 96 -10.89 -9.25 7.38
CA ALA A 96 -9.75 -9.64 6.55
C ALA A 96 -9.34 -11.08 6.87
N ASP A 97 -8.98 -11.86 5.85
CA ASP A 97 -8.38 -13.18 6.00
C ASP A 97 -6.86 -13.10 6.07
N VAL A 98 -6.27 -12.14 5.33
CA VAL A 98 -4.85 -11.86 5.33
C VAL A 98 -4.61 -10.35 5.36
N VAL A 99 -3.47 -9.95 5.90
CA VAL A 99 -2.95 -8.59 5.85
C VAL A 99 -1.59 -8.57 5.16
N THR A 100 -1.34 -7.52 4.38
CA THR A 100 -0.07 -7.28 3.68
C THR A 100 0.26 -5.80 3.87
N LEU A 101 1.01 -5.48 4.94
CA LEU A 101 1.18 -4.13 5.45
C LEU A 101 2.62 -3.62 5.30
N ALA A 102 2.79 -2.31 5.34
CA ALA A 102 4.10 -1.68 5.16
C ALA A 102 5.04 -1.89 6.36
N LEU A 103 4.50 -2.13 7.54
CA LEU A 103 5.24 -2.23 8.79
C LEU A 103 4.87 -3.51 9.54
N GLU A 104 5.89 -4.22 10.04
CA GLU A 104 5.73 -5.25 11.06
C GLU A 104 4.94 -4.73 12.27
N HIS A 105 5.23 -3.51 12.72
CA HIS A 105 4.52 -2.86 13.82
C HIS A 105 2.99 -2.83 13.63
N ASP A 106 2.51 -2.56 12.41
CA ASP A 106 1.07 -2.51 12.10
C ASP A 106 0.43 -3.90 12.22
N ILE A 107 1.16 -4.98 11.87
CA ILE A 107 0.70 -6.36 12.07
C ILE A 107 0.72 -6.72 13.56
N THR A 108 1.77 -6.35 14.28
CA THR A 108 1.87 -6.55 15.74
C THR A 108 0.73 -5.85 16.50
N LEU A 109 0.22 -4.71 16.03
CA LEU A 109 -0.98 -4.10 16.60
C LEU A 109 -2.22 -5.01 16.49
N ILE A 110 -2.37 -5.72 15.38
CA ILE A 110 -3.47 -6.69 15.19
C ILE A 110 -3.24 -7.93 16.07
N GLU A 111 -2.01 -8.46 16.10
CA GLU A 111 -1.62 -9.60 16.96
C GLU A 111 -1.96 -9.34 18.43
N ARG A 112 -1.67 -8.15 18.96
CA ARG A 112 -1.97 -7.76 20.36
C ARG A 112 -3.47 -7.82 20.69
N THR A 113 -4.36 -7.85 19.71
CA THR A 113 -5.81 -8.07 19.92
C THR A 113 -6.21 -9.54 19.95
N GLY A 114 -5.30 -10.45 19.57
CA GLY A 114 -5.54 -11.89 19.47
C GLY A 114 -6.19 -12.31 18.14
N LEU A 115 -6.31 -11.43 17.17
CA LEU A 115 -6.81 -11.75 15.82
C LEU A 115 -5.75 -12.49 14.96
N ILE A 116 -4.48 -12.25 15.23
CA ILE A 116 -3.32 -12.93 14.61
C ILE A 116 -2.65 -13.74 15.72
N ASP A 117 -2.25 -14.96 15.44
CA ASP A 117 -1.56 -15.85 16.39
C ASP A 117 -0.14 -15.35 16.69
N GLU A 118 0.37 -15.62 17.90
CA GLU A 118 1.74 -15.31 18.28
C GLU A 118 2.74 -16.05 17.36
N GLY A 119 3.81 -15.34 16.97
CA GLY A 119 4.87 -15.92 16.13
C GLY A 119 4.59 -15.84 14.63
N TRP A 120 3.64 -15.05 14.22
CA TRP A 120 3.31 -14.80 12.79
C TRP A 120 4.53 -14.41 11.94
N ILE A 121 5.52 -13.74 12.53
CA ILE A 121 6.72 -13.26 11.82
C ILE A 121 7.57 -14.41 11.30
N ASP A 122 7.58 -15.55 12.00
CA ASP A 122 8.31 -16.77 11.63
C ASP A 122 7.46 -17.72 10.76
N GLU A 123 6.24 -17.34 10.37
CA GLU A 123 5.32 -18.22 9.66
C GLU A 123 5.69 -18.41 8.19
N PHE A 124 6.29 -17.39 7.58
CA PHE A 124 6.80 -17.41 6.22
C PHE A 124 8.28 -17.01 6.19
N ASP A 125 8.97 -17.33 5.11
CA ASP A 125 10.38 -17.00 4.93
C ASP A 125 10.66 -15.49 5.02
N ARG A 126 11.90 -15.15 5.41
CA ARG A 126 12.39 -13.76 5.47
C ARG A 126 11.57 -12.87 6.43
N ASP A 127 11.25 -13.37 7.61
CA ASP A 127 10.45 -12.66 8.63
C ASP A 127 9.08 -12.25 8.07
N SER A 128 8.45 -13.17 7.33
CA SER A 128 7.17 -12.95 6.63
C SER A 128 7.18 -11.72 5.68
N ALA A 129 8.33 -11.41 5.07
CA ALA A 129 8.51 -10.31 4.12
C ALA A 129 8.82 -10.86 2.72
N PRO A 130 7.81 -11.06 1.85
CA PRO A 130 8.00 -11.69 0.54
C PRO A 130 8.68 -10.81 -0.51
N TYR A 131 8.78 -9.52 -0.27
CA TYR A 131 9.46 -8.53 -1.11
C TYR A 131 10.00 -7.39 -0.26
N THR A 132 10.92 -6.63 -0.84
CA THR A 132 11.48 -5.45 -0.21
C THR A 132 11.38 -4.24 -1.13
N SER A 133 11.70 -3.06 -0.62
CA SER A 133 11.84 -1.84 -1.38
C SER A 133 12.88 -0.95 -0.72
N THR A 134 13.10 0.22 -1.26
CA THR A 134 13.92 1.25 -0.63
C THR A 134 13.34 2.64 -0.89
N ILE A 135 13.94 3.66 -0.27
CA ILE A 135 13.52 5.04 -0.43
C ILE A 135 14.46 5.74 -1.41
N VAL A 136 13.87 6.43 -2.35
CA VAL A 136 14.51 7.16 -3.44
C VAL A 136 13.88 8.55 -3.59
N PHE A 137 14.45 9.39 -4.46
CA PHE A 137 13.85 10.67 -4.80
C PHE A 137 13.35 10.65 -6.23
N LEU A 138 12.15 11.17 -6.45
CA LEU A 138 11.62 11.47 -7.76
C LEU A 138 11.70 12.98 -7.97
N VAL A 139 12.35 13.41 -9.04
CA VAL A 139 12.50 14.82 -9.42
C VAL A 139 11.96 15.06 -10.83
N ARG A 140 11.70 16.31 -11.18
CA ARG A 140 11.29 16.67 -12.54
C ARG A 140 12.48 16.57 -13.49
N THR A 141 12.22 16.21 -14.75
CA THR A 141 13.26 16.10 -15.80
C THR A 141 14.15 17.33 -15.86
N GLY A 142 15.46 17.09 -15.97
CA GLY A 142 16.51 18.09 -15.92
C GLY A 142 16.90 18.50 -14.51
N ASN A 143 16.29 17.93 -13.49
CA ASN A 143 16.60 18.13 -12.07
C ASN A 143 16.93 19.62 -11.75
N PRO A 144 15.94 20.52 -11.84
CA PRO A 144 16.18 21.98 -11.77
C PRO A 144 16.82 22.44 -10.45
N LYS A 145 16.65 21.65 -9.36
CA LYS A 145 17.21 21.94 -8.04
C LYS A 145 18.54 21.24 -7.79
N GLN A 146 19.00 20.44 -8.75
CA GLN A 146 20.27 19.69 -8.67
C GLN A 146 20.32 18.76 -7.43
N ILE A 147 19.19 18.12 -7.12
CA ILE A 147 19.07 17.16 -6.02
C ILE A 147 19.91 15.93 -6.36
N ALA A 148 20.85 15.58 -5.49
CA ALA A 148 21.71 14.40 -5.64
C ALA A 148 21.68 13.52 -4.37
N ASP A 149 21.49 14.12 -3.20
CA ASP A 149 21.44 13.40 -1.93
C ASP A 149 20.54 14.11 -0.89
N TRP A 150 20.42 13.55 0.29
CA TRP A 150 19.55 14.01 1.37
C TRP A 150 19.83 15.43 1.85
N ASP A 151 21.09 15.87 1.86
CA ASP A 151 21.46 17.23 2.29
C ASP A 151 20.93 18.31 1.34
N ASP A 152 20.78 18.02 0.05
CA ASP A 152 20.18 18.94 -0.92
C ASP A 152 18.71 19.25 -0.58
N LEU A 153 18.01 18.31 0.07
CA LEU A 153 16.61 18.50 0.50
C LEU A 153 16.48 19.52 1.63
N THR A 154 17.58 19.85 2.31
CA THR A 154 17.62 20.87 3.37
C THR A 154 17.93 22.27 2.86
N ALA A 155 18.22 22.42 1.57
CA ALA A 155 18.58 23.71 0.97
C ALA A 155 17.41 24.67 0.92
N ASP A 156 17.70 25.98 1.10
CA ASP A 156 16.67 27.03 1.02
C ASP A 156 15.95 27.01 -0.34
N GLY A 157 14.63 26.98 -0.31
CA GLY A 157 13.79 27.05 -1.51
C GLY A 157 13.66 25.74 -2.28
N VAL A 158 14.07 24.62 -1.70
CA VAL A 158 13.66 23.28 -2.14
C VAL A 158 12.30 22.96 -1.52
N ASP A 159 11.38 22.49 -2.34
CA ASP A 159 10.01 22.13 -1.94
C ASP A 159 9.85 20.60 -1.97
N VAL A 160 9.74 20.00 -0.78
CA VAL A 160 9.69 18.55 -0.57
C VAL A 160 8.26 18.07 -0.39
N ILE A 161 7.92 16.96 -1.03
CA ILE A 161 6.67 16.23 -0.82
C ILE A 161 7.01 14.87 -0.19
N THR A 162 6.30 14.51 0.87
CA THR A 162 6.39 13.19 1.53
C THR A 162 5.08 12.89 2.25
N PRO A 163 4.68 11.63 2.46
CA PRO A 163 3.54 11.32 3.30
C PRO A 163 3.83 11.53 4.79
N ASP A 164 2.76 11.56 5.60
CA ASP A 164 2.81 11.78 7.04
C ASP A 164 3.09 10.47 7.80
N PRO A 165 4.18 10.37 8.59
CA PRO A 165 4.50 9.19 9.40
C PRO A 165 3.43 8.82 10.45
N LYS A 166 2.55 9.75 10.83
CA LYS A 166 1.45 9.46 11.77
C LYS A 166 0.30 8.67 11.15
N SER A 167 0.21 8.63 9.84
CA SER A 167 -0.88 7.95 9.12
C SER A 167 -0.40 6.92 8.10
N SER A 168 0.83 7.07 7.60
CA SER A 168 1.42 6.26 6.54
C SER A 168 2.63 5.47 7.05
N GLY A 169 2.55 4.14 7.06
CA GLY A 169 3.70 3.29 7.32
C GLY A 169 4.84 3.51 6.31
N GLY A 170 4.50 3.80 5.05
CA GLY A 170 5.50 4.18 4.04
C GLY A 170 6.32 5.41 4.43
N ALA A 171 5.70 6.38 5.09
CA ALA A 171 6.37 7.59 5.56
C ALA A 171 7.31 7.32 6.75
N CYS A 172 7.02 6.31 7.57
CA CYS A 172 7.95 5.88 8.63
C CYS A 172 9.28 5.43 8.02
N TRP A 173 9.24 4.68 6.92
CA TRP A 173 10.44 4.29 6.19
C TRP A 173 11.16 5.48 5.57
N ASN A 174 10.44 6.49 5.02
CA ASN A 174 11.04 7.73 4.51
C ASN A 174 11.80 8.47 5.60
N TYR A 175 11.20 8.59 6.79
CA TYR A 175 11.82 9.22 7.96
C TYR A 175 13.08 8.47 8.41
N LEU A 176 13.00 7.14 8.52
CA LEU A 176 14.13 6.32 8.95
C LEU A 176 15.28 6.34 7.93
N ALA A 177 14.98 6.42 6.63
CA ALA A 177 15.99 6.59 5.59
C ALA A 177 16.74 7.93 5.72
N ALA A 178 16.01 9.04 5.96
CA ALA A 178 16.60 10.34 6.23
C ALA A 178 17.44 10.33 7.53
N LEU A 179 16.96 9.65 8.57
CA LEU A 179 17.70 9.49 9.82
C LEU A 179 18.94 8.61 9.65
N ALA A 180 18.91 7.55 8.82
CA ALA A 180 20.07 6.73 8.48
C ALA A 180 21.17 7.58 7.84
N TYR A 181 20.81 8.44 6.87
CA TYR A 181 21.75 9.40 6.29
C TYR A 181 22.34 10.32 7.36
N ALA A 182 21.50 10.91 8.21
CA ALA A 182 21.97 11.79 9.29
C ALA A 182 22.92 11.06 10.27
N LYS A 183 22.60 9.83 10.66
CA LYS A 183 23.46 9.01 11.53
C LYS A 183 24.80 8.63 10.87
N THR A 184 24.83 8.51 9.56
CA THR A 184 26.06 8.23 8.80
C THR A 184 26.97 9.47 8.72
N HIS A 185 26.41 10.68 8.60
CA HIS A 185 27.14 11.91 8.31
C HIS A 185 27.29 12.84 9.51
N ASP A 186 26.40 12.78 10.50
CA ASP A 186 26.35 13.67 11.65
C ASP A 186 26.80 12.98 12.93
N ALA A 187 27.80 13.57 13.61
CA ALA A 187 28.47 12.95 14.75
C ALA A 187 27.63 12.94 16.04
N THR A 188 26.58 13.77 16.15
CA THR A 188 25.78 13.91 17.39
C THR A 188 24.28 13.91 17.10
N GLU A 189 23.49 13.44 18.07
CA GLU A 189 22.04 13.48 17.98
C GLU A 189 21.50 14.90 17.72
N ALA A 190 22.11 15.92 18.29
CA ALA A 190 21.70 17.31 18.08
C ALA A 190 21.87 17.74 16.61
N GLN A 191 22.91 17.28 15.92
CA GLN A 191 23.13 17.54 14.51
C GLN A 191 22.14 16.75 13.65
N GLN A 192 21.91 15.48 13.98
CA GLN A 192 20.90 14.63 13.30
C GLN A 192 19.50 15.24 13.41
N MET A 193 19.14 15.73 14.60
CA MET A 193 17.86 16.43 14.82
C MET A 193 17.77 17.76 14.05
N ASP A 194 18.87 18.52 13.96
CA ASP A 194 18.91 19.77 13.19
C ASP A 194 18.74 19.50 11.68
N PHE A 195 19.39 18.46 11.18
CA PHE A 195 19.21 18.00 9.80
C PHE A 195 17.73 17.65 9.51
N LEU A 196 17.11 16.79 10.33
CA LEU A 196 15.71 16.41 10.16
C LEU A 196 14.75 17.60 10.26
N ARG A 197 14.99 18.55 11.20
CA ARG A 197 14.19 19.79 11.26
C ARG A 197 14.30 20.61 9.99
N LYS A 198 15.48 20.74 9.40
CA LYS A 198 15.68 21.46 8.14
C LYS A 198 14.98 20.76 6.98
N LEU A 199 15.09 19.43 6.90
CA LEU A 199 14.42 18.64 5.90
C LEU A 199 12.88 18.82 6.00
N TYR A 200 12.31 18.62 7.18
CA TYR A 200 10.85 18.74 7.39
C TYR A 200 10.34 20.19 7.34
N ALA A 201 11.20 21.19 7.56
CA ALA A 201 10.85 22.61 7.31
C ALA A 201 10.64 22.88 5.80
N ASN A 202 11.24 22.11 4.92
CA ASN A 202 11.07 22.20 3.47
C ASN A 202 9.90 21.34 2.96
N VAL A 203 9.24 20.56 3.81
CA VAL A 203 8.07 19.76 3.43
C VAL A 203 6.84 20.67 3.36
N SER A 204 6.37 20.93 2.15
CA SER A 204 5.20 21.80 1.91
C SER A 204 3.87 21.07 1.97
N VAL A 205 3.86 19.76 1.68
CA VAL A 205 2.66 18.91 1.75
C VAL A 205 3.05 17.57 2.35
N MET A 206 2.32 17.16 3.38
CA MET A 206 2.30 15.81 3.91
C MET A 206 0.94 15.18 3.69
N ASP A 207 0.86 14.24 2.75
CA ASP A 207 -0.37 13.51 2.47
C ASP A 207 -0.54 12.34 3.45
N SER A 208 -1.76 11.85 3.60
CA SER A 208 -2.08 10.75 4.52
C SER A 208 -1.52 9.37 4.09
N GLY A 209 -0.96 9.25 2.90
CA GLY A 209 -0.38 8.02 2.36
C GLY A 209 0.52 8.28 1.16
N ALA A 210 1.36 7.30 0.81
CA ALA A 210 2.35 7.40 -0.26
C ALA A 210 1.72 7.74 -1.62
N ARG A 211 0.61 7.08 -1.99
CA ARG A 211 -0.13 7.37 -3.23
C ARG A 211 -0.65 8.82 -3.27
N GLY A 212 -1.08 9.37 -2.14
CA GLY A 212 -1.48 10.79 -2.02
C GLY A 212 -0.33 11.72 -2.38
N SER A 213 0.87 11.46 -1.85
CA SER A 213 2.07 12.25 -2.14
C SER A 213 2.50 12.14 -3.60
N THR A 214 2.43 10.94 -4.19
CA THR A 214 2.65 10.75 -5.63
C THR A 214 1.66 11.57 -6.45
N THR A 215 0.35 11.53 -6.14
CA THR A 215 -0.67 12.35 -6.80
C THR A 215 -0.39 13.85 -6.64
N THR A 216 -0.03 14.29 -5.44
CA THR A 216 0.32 15.70 -5.16
C THR A 216 1.51 16.16 -6.00
N PHE A 217 2.55 15.33 -6.10
CA PHE A 217 3.74 15.64 -6.88
C PHE A 217 3.47 15.54 -8.39
N VAL A 218 2.94 14.42 -8.86
CA VAL A 218 2.81 14.11 -10.30
C VAL A 218 1.63 14.84 -10.91
N GLU A 219 0.41 14.63 -10.41
CA GLU A 219 -0.81 15.14 -11.04
C GLU A 219 -1.09 16.58 -10.69
N ASN A 220 -0.85 16.99 -9.43
CA ASN A 220 -1.09 18.37 -9.00
C ASN A 220 0.11 19.28 -9.26
N GLY A 221 1.25 18.74 -9.69
CA GLY A 221 2.43 19.50 -10.10
C GLY A 221 3.11 20.28 -8.97
N LYS A 222 2.93 19.86 -7.71
CA LYS A 222 3.54 20.50 -6.54
C LYS A 222 4.89 19.90 -6.20
N GLY A 223 5.71 20.65 -5.51
CA GLY A 223 7.02 20.24 -5.03
C GLY A 223 8.11 20.19 -6.10
N ASP A 224 9.34 20.22 -5.67
CA ASP A 224 10.55 20.05 -6.48
C ASP A 224 11.04 18.60 -6.44
N VAL A 225 10.82 17.91 -5.31
CA VAL A 225 11.23 16.53 -5.05
C VAL A 225 10.16 15.80 -4.25
N LEU A 226 9.92 14.54 -4.62
CA LEU A 226 9.13 13.58 -3.84
C LEU A 226 10.08 12.57 -3.20
N ILE A 227 10.01 12.43 -1.88
CA ILE A 227 10.61 11.28 -1.20
C ILE A 227 9.65 10.10 -1.38
N ALA A 228 10.04 9.12 -2.17
CA ALA A 228 9.19 8.05 -2.65
C ALA A 228 9.76 6.66 -2.32
N TRP A 229 8.88 5.69 -2.28
CA TRP A 229 9.27 4.30 -2.42
C TRP A 229 9.72 4.02 -3.86
N GLU A 230 10.72 3.15 -4.03
CA GLU A 230 11.31 2.84 -5.33
C GLU A 230 10.29 2.34 -6.35
N ASN A 231 9.36 1.45 -5.93
CA ASN A 231 8.28 0.98 -6.80
C ASN A 231 7.33 2.08 -7.28
N GLU A 232 6.96 3.04 -6.42
CA GLU A 232 6.12 4.20 -6.80
C GLU A 232 6.86 5.10 -7.80
N ALA A 233 8.15 5.31 -7.59
CA ALA A 233 8.98 6.09 -8.50
C ALA A 233 9.13 5.40 -9.87
N LEU A 234 9.42 4.10 -9.90
CA LEU A 234 9.53 3.31 -11.14
C LEU A 234 8.20 3.29 -11.91
N THR A 235 7.08 3.05 -11.23
CA THR A 235 5.74 3.11 -11.84
C THR A 235 5.43 4.49 -12.41
N THR A 236 5.90 5.55 -11.76
CA THR A 236 5.74 6.93 -12.27
C THR A 236 6.57 7.15 -13.53
N LEU A 237 7.82 6.67 -13.57
CA LEU A 237 8.66 6.79 -14.77
C LEU A 237 8.05 6.08 -15.97
N ASP A 238 7.45 4.91 -15.77
CA ASP A 238 6.78 4.15 -16.83
C ASP A 238 5.49 4.83 -17.30
N SER A 239 4.74 5.43 -16.38
CA SER A 239 3.48 6.12 -16.69
C SER A 239 3.66 7.48 -17.34
N TYR A 240 4.77 8.16 -17.05
CA TYR A 240 5.09 9.52 -17.51
C TYR A 240 6.50 9.59 -18.13
N PRO A 241 6.75 8.90 -19.27
CA PRO A 241 8.08 8.76 -19.83
C PRO A 241 8.70 10.11 -20.21
N GLY A 242 9.87 10.39 -19.63
CA GLY A 242 10.63 11.61 -19.88
C GLY A 242 10.18 12.85 -19.10
N GLU A 243 9.21 12.74 -18.17
CA GLU A 243 8.76 13.86 -17.35
C GLU A 243 9.47 13.93 -15.99
N TYR A 244 10.00 12.82 -15.52
CA TYR A 244 10.66 12.69 -14.21
C TYR A 244 11.99 11.96 -14.31
N GLU A 245 12.80 12.11 -13.28
CA GLU A 245 14.09 11.42 -13.10
C GLU A 245 14.13 10.81 -11.70
N LEU A 246 14.69 9.59 -11.60
CA LEU A 246 14.91 8.88 -10.35
C LEU A 246 16.32 9.21 -9.83
N ILE A 247 16.43 9.59 -8.58
CA ILE A 247 17.69 9.84 -7.88
C ILE A 247 17.83 8.83 -6.75
N HIS A 248 18.89 8.07 -6.76
CA HIS A 248 19.27 7.18 -5.67
C HIS A 248 20.15 7.95 -4.68
N PRO A 249 19.74 8.13 -3.41
CA PRO A 249 20.58 8.77 -2.40
C PRO A 249 21.75 7.86 -2.01
N SER A 250 22.80 8.43 -1.43
CA SER A 250 23.98 7.67 -1.00
C SER A 250 23.68 6.64 0.09
N VAL A 251 22.73 6.94 0.97
CA VAL A 251 22.24 6.07 2.05
C VAL A 251 20.72 5.99 2.00
N SER A 252 20.18 4.81 2.17
CA SER A 252 18.75 4.60 2.31
C SER A 252 18.45 3.48 3.31
N ILE A 253 17.26 2.89 3.25
CA ILE A 253 16.81 1.83 4.15
C ILE A 253 16.21 0.68 3.35
N LEU A 254 16.45 -0.55 3.79
CA LEU A 254 15.75 -1.72 3.30
C LEU A 254 14.35 -1.76 3.92
N ALA A 255 13.37 -1.31 3.18
CA ALA A 255 11.98 -1.41 3.59
C ALA A 255 11.46 -2.84 3.38
N GLN A 256 10.94 -3.45 4.44
CA GLN A 256 10.48 -4.84 4.49
C GLN A 256 8.99 -4.88 4.86
N PRO A 257 8.09 -4.74 3.86
CA PRO A 257 6.67 -4.95 4.09
C PRO A 257 6.39 -6.39 4.50
N SER A 258 5.57 -6.57 5.52
CA SER A 258 5.30 -7.89 6.09
C SER A 258 3.88 -8.36 5.79
N VAL A 259 3.68 -9.68 5.81
CA VAL A 259 2.39 -10.33 5.56
C VAL A 259 2.03 -11.26 6.71
N ALA A 260 0.73 -11.40 7.02
CA ALA A 260 0.26 -12.34 8.02
C ALA A 260 -1.16 -12.83 7.72
N ILE A 261 -1.49 -14.01 8.23
CA ILE A 261 -2.86 -14.52 8.28
C ILE A 261 -3.58 -13.85 9.46
N VAL A 262 -4.81 -13.41 9.24
CA VAL A 262 -5.69 -12.97 10.34
C VAL A 262 -6.42 -14.20 10.86
N ASP A 263 -5.76 -14.95 11.73
CA ASP A 263 -6.09 -16.33 12.09
C ASP A 263 -7.52 -16.50 12.59
N ASP A 264 -8.00 -15.63 13.48
CA ASP A 264 -9.36 -15.72 14.01
C ASP A 264 -10.42 -15.55 12.92
N ASN A 265 -10.19 -14.62 11.99
CA ASN A 265 -11.08 -14.42 10.86
C ASN A 265 -11.01 -15.57 9.87
N ALA A 266 -9.79 -16.01 9.48
CA ALA A 266 -9.59 -17.12 8.57
C ALA A 266 -10.21 -18.42 9.12
N ARG A 267 -10.07 -18.71 10.41
CA ARG A 267 -10.74 -19.82 11.09
C ARG A 267 -12.27 -19.70 11.04
N ALA A 268 -12.80 -18.51 11.33
CA ALA A 268 -14.25 -18.26 11.30
C ALA A 268 -14.84 -18.38 9.89
N ASN A 269 -14.07 -17.97 8.88
CA ASN A 269 -14.46 -18.02 7.47
C ASN A 269 -14.19 -19.41 6.84
N GLY A 270 -13.39 -20.27 7.48
CA GLY A 270 -12.95 -21.55 6.93
C GLY A 270 -11.94 -21.40 5.78
N THR A 271 -11.17 -20.35 5.79
CA THR A 271 -10.20 -19.95 4.74
C THR A 271 -8.75 -20.11 5.14
N GLU A 272 -8.44 -20.72 6.29
CA GLU A 272 -7.07 -20.85 6.83
C GLU A 272 -6.07 -21.42 5.82
N GLN A 273 -6.42 -22.54 5.18
CA GLN A 273 -5.55 -23.17 4.18
C GLN A 273 -5.37 -22.27 2.96
N LEU A 274 -6.44 -21.66 2.46
CA LEU A 274 -6.41 -20.78 1.30
C LEU A 274 -5.57 -19.53 1.59
N SER A 275 -5.71 -18.94 2.78
CA SER A 275 -4.93 -17.79 3.25
C SER A 275 -3.44 -18.11 3.32
N ARG A 276 -3.09 -19.30 3.84
CA ARG A 276 -1.71 -19.79 3.89
C ARG A 276 -1.14 -19.98 2.48
N GLU A 277 -1.86 -20.65 1.59
CA GLU A 277 -1.44 -20.87 0.20
C GLU A 277 -1.27 -19.52 -0.54
N TYR A 278 -2.17 -18.56 -0.30
CA TYR A 278 -2.09 -17.23 -0.89
C TYR A 278 -0.81 -16.49 -0.47
N LEU A 279 -0.47 -16.48 0.81
CA LEU A 279 0.76 -15.83 1.28
C LEU A 279 2.03 -16.63 0.92
N GLN A 280 1.98 -17.98 0.97
CA GLN A 280 3.12 -18.82 0.61
C GLN A 280 3.46 -18.69 -0.89
N TYR A 281 2.47 -18.54 -1.76
CA TYR A 281 2.71 -18.42 -3.20
C TYR A 281 3.46 -17.14 -3.58
N LEU A 282 3.46 -16.10 -2.72
CA LEU A 282 4.30 -14.90 -2.91
C LEU A 282 5.80 -15.21 -3.02
N TYR A 283 6.24 -16.34 -2.49
CA TYR A 283 7.64 -16.80 -2.52
C TYR A 283 7.94 -17.74 -3.70
N SER A 284 6.96 -18.02 -4.59
CA SER A 284 7.21 -18.80 -5.81
C SER A 284 8.01 -17.98 -6.84
N ASP A 285 8.72 -18.69 -7.71
CA ASP A 285 9.51 -18.05 -8.78
C ASP A 285 8.67 -17.11 -9.64
N GLU A 286 7.43 -17.50 -9.97
CA GLU A 286 6.51 -16.71 -10.78
C GLU A 286 6.10 -15.42 -10.05
N ALA A 287 5.74 -15.53 -8.77
CA ALA A 287 5.37 -14.37 -7.96
C ALA A 287 6.57 -13.45 -7.71
N GLN A 288 7.76 -13.98 -7.48
CA GLN A 288 8.98 -13.21 -7.29
C GLN A 288 9.36 -12.41 -8.56
N ARG A 289 9.17 -12.98 -9.77
CA ARG A 289 9.34 -12.20 -11.00
C ARG A 289 8.29 -11.12 -11.16
N LEU A 290 7.02 -11.42 -10.86
CA LEU A 290 5.95 -10.42 -10.87
C LEU A 290 6.21 -9.28 -9.86
N ILE A 291 6.78 -9.59 -8.69
CA ILE A 291 7.24 -8.60 -7.71
C ILE A 291 8.25 -7.66 -8.37
N GLY A 292 9.28 -8.22 -9.05
CA GLY A 292 10.29 -7.45 -9.78
C GLY A 292 9.71 -6.56 -10.89
N GLU A 293 8.79 -7.11 -11.68
CA GLU A 293 8.08 -6.40 -12.75
C GLU A 293 7.23 -5.22 -12.24
N ASN A 294 6.79 -5.28 -10.97
CA ASN A 294 6.03 -4.21 -10.32
C ASN A 294 6.92 -3.26 -9.48
N GLY A 295 8.24 -3.28 -9.67
CA GLY A 295 9.17 -2.34 -9.05
C GLY A 295 9.50 -2.64 -7.58
N TYR A 296 9.05 -3.76 -7.03
CA TYR A 296 9.51 -4.26 -5.74
C TYR A 296 10.73 -5.17 -5.91
N ARG A 297 11.63 -5.17 -4.93
CA ARG A 297 12.82 -6.01 -4.96
C ARG A 297 12.47 -7.43 -4.53
N PRO A 298 12.60 -8.46 -5.40
CA PRO A 298 12.45 -9.85 -5.03
C PRO A 298 13.36 -10.23 -3.86
N THR A 299 12.88 -11.11 -2.97
CA THR A 299 13.70 -11.67 -1.89
C THR A 299 14.51 -12.88 -2.31
N ASP A 300 14.18 -13.49 -3.46
CA ASP A 300 15.05 -14.47 -4.12
C ASP A 300 16.21 -13.75 -4.81
N GLU A 301 17.43 -14.05 -4.38
CA GLU A 301 18.66 -13.39 -4.87
C GLU A 301 18.93 -13.64 -6.36
N GLN A 302 18.54 -14.80 -6.89
CA GLN A 302 18.75 -15.12 -8.30
C GLN A 302 17.79 -14.33 -9.18
N ILE A 303 16.52 -14.25 -8.75
CA ILE A 303 15.50 -13.46 -9.44
C ILE A 303 15.81 -11.97 -9.32
N LEU A 304 16.25 -11.48 -8.15
CA LEU A 304 16.67 -10.09 -7.98
C LEU A 304 17.76 -9.69 -8.97
N GLN A 305 18.71 -10.58 -9.28
CA GLN A 305 19.76 -10.32 -10.27
C GLN A 305 19.21 -10.20 -11.71
N GLU A 306 18.05 -10.79 -12.02
CA GLU A 306 17.37 -10.60 -13.32
C GLU A 306 16.97 -9.12 -13.52
N PHE A 307 16.80 -8.35 -12.43
CA PHE A 307 16.42 -6.94 -12.41
C PHE A 307 17.58 -5.97 -12.09
N SER A 308 18.84 -6.42 -12.23
CA SER A 308 20.01 -5.60 -11.90
C SER A 308 20.14 -4.30 -12.72
N ASP A 309 19.49 -4.22 -13.87
CA ASP A 309 19.41 -3.00 -14.69
C ASP A 309 18.33 -2.01 -14.20
N THR A 310 17.42 -2.47 -13.33
CA THR A 310 16.29 -1.70 -12.79
C THR A 310 16.64 -1.11 -11.42
N TYR A 311 17.31 -1.88 -10.57
CA TYR A 311 17.62 -1.50 -9.19
C TYR A 311 19.10 -1.17 -9.01
N ASP A 312 19.39 -0.10 -8.27
CA ASP A 312 20.75 0.12 -7.76
C ASP A 312 21.00 -0.83 -6.57
N LEU A 313 21.70 -1.92 -6.85
CA LEU A 313 22.06 -2.92 -5.84
C LEU A 313 23.34 -2.54 -5.06
N THR A 314 23.95 -1.37 -5.36
CA THR A 314 25.18 -0.90 -4.69
C THR A 314 24.91 0.14 -3.61
N MET A 315 23.67 0.61 -3.48
CA MET A 315 23.25 1.59 -2.48
C MET A 315 23.47 1.05 -1.05
N GLU A 316 23.97 1.88 -0.15
CA GLU A 316 24.06 1.56 1.27
C GLU A 316 22.67 1.55 1.90
N LEU A 317 22.20 0.39 2.33
CA LEU A 317 20.90 0.20 2.94
C LEU A 317 21.04 -0.14 4.42
N TRP A 318 20.50 0.72 5.28
CA TRP A 318 20.25 0.40 6.67
C TRP A 318 19.03 -0.51 6.79
N THR A 319 18.90 -1.19 7.93
CA THR A 319 17.77 -2.04 8.24
C THR A 319 17.02 -1.54 9.45
N ILE A 320 15.84 -2.06 9.71
CA ILE A 320 15.10 -1.71 10.94
C ILE A 320 15.87 -2.13 12.21
N GLU A 321 16.70 -3.16 12.11
CA GLU A 321 17.55 -3.62 13.22
C GLU A 321 18.58 -2.57 13.66
N ASP A 322 19.05 -1.74 12.75
CA ASP A 322 19.95 -0.61 13.06
C ASP A 322 19.27 0.47 13.92
N PHE A 323 17.94 0.41 14.02
CA PHE A 323 17.10 1.27 14.86
C PHE A 323 16.52 0.53 16.07
N GLY A 324 16.93 -0.73 16.32
CA GLY A 324 16.50 -1.56 17.45
C GLY A 324 15.22 -2.37 17.21
N GLY A 325 14.83 -2.57 15.96
CA GLY A 325 13.59 -3.20 15.56
C GLY A 325 12.38 -2.25 15.64
N TRP A 326 11.22 -2.70 15.11
CA TRP A 326 10.04 -1.83 15.00
C TRP A 326 9.47 -1.35 16.34
N ASP A 327 9.48 -2.16 17.38
CA ASP A 327 8.94 -1.78 18.69
C ASP A 327 9.70 -0.59 19.30
N GLU A 328 11.05 -0.61 19.24
CA GLU A 328 11.88 0.49 19.74
C GLU A 328 11.84 1.71 18.80
N ALA A 329 11.91 1.47 17.48
CA ALA A 329 11.87 2.54 16.49
C ALA A 329 10.53 3.28 16.52
N TYR A 330 9.40 2.58 16.59
CA TYR A 330 8.10 3.24 16.62
C TYR A 330 7.92 4.08 17.88
N LYS A 331 8.28 3.52 19.03
CA LYS A 331 8.24 4.22 20.32
C LYS A 331 9.13 5.45 20.35
N THR A 332 10.34 5.36 19.79
CA THR A 332 11.33 6.42 19.83
C THR A 332 10.99 7.55 18.87
N TYR A 333 10.47 7.20 17.68
CA TYR A 333 10.36 8.16 16.59
C TYR A 333 8.91 8.56 16.26
N PHE A 334 7.90 7.69 16.47
CA PHE A 334 6.57 7.88 15.88
C PHE A 334 5.41 7.89 16.88
N GLU A 335 5.56 7.40 18.12
CA GLU A 335 4.51 7.55 19.15
C GLU A 335 4.18 9.03 19.40
N ASP A 336 3.01 9.28 20.00
CA ASP A 336 2.60 10.63 20.37
C ASP A 336 3.60 11.27 21.33
N GLY A 337 4.12 12.45 20.95
CA GLY A 337 5.17 13.16 21.67
C GLY A 337 6.59 12.65 21.42
N ALA A 338 6.77 11.65 20.55
CA ALA A 338 8.08 11.12 20.17
C ALA A 338 8.87 12.08 19.28
N GLN A 339 9.99 11.62 18.72
CA GLN A 339 10.95 12.47 18.02
C GLN A 339 10.34 13.22 16.83
N PHE A 340 9.47 12.59 16.05
CA PHE A 340 8.84 13.23 14.90
C PHE A 340 7.99 14.44 15.31
N ASP A 341 7.20 14.34 16.39
CA ASP A 341 6.38 15.45 16.90
C ASP A 341 7.23 16.64 17.40
N GLN A 342 8.48 16.39 17.82
CA GLN A 342 9.43 17.43 18.24
C GLN A 342 10.13 18.12 17.05
N ILE A 343 10.12 17.49 15.89
CA ILE A 343 10.71 18.00 14.64
C ILE A 343 9.68 18.81 13.87
N TYR A 344 8.48 18.30 13.76
CA TYR A 344 7.39 18.88 13.00
C TYR A 344 6.25 19.30 13.95
N GLU A 345 6.13 20.62 14.17
CA GLU A 345 4.99 21.20 14.88
C GLU A 345 3.87 21.48 13.86
N TYR A 346 2.71 20.83 14.04
CA TYR A 346 1.52 20.98 13.20
C TYR A 346 0.90 22.38 13.29
#